data_1e981ed978dd4f82b79560429a1f713f
#
_entry.id   1e981ed978dd4f82b79560429a1f713f
#
_cell.length_a   1.000
_cell.length_b   1.000
_cell.length_c   1.000
_cell.angle_alpha   90.00
_cell.angle_beta   90.00
_cell.angle_gamma   90.00
#
_symmetry.space_group_name_H-M   'P 1'
#
loop_
_entity.id
_entity.type
_entity.pdbx_description
1 polymer ?
#
loop_
_entity_poly.entity_id
_entity_poly.type
_entity_poly.pdbx_seq_one_letter_code
_entity_poly.pdbx_strand_id
1 'polypeptide(L)'
;VATDTLDSLLRAYAATPAGLVAPIYDGRRGNPVIIDRRYFDELLALPVGAAPRVLLARHAGDLLAVEVEDAAVLIDLDRPEEYASRRPAR
;
A
#
# COMPACT_ATOMS: atom_id res chain seq x y z
N VAL A 1 -10.67 1.98 3.79
CA VAL A 1 -10.16 2.90 2.76
C VAL A 1 -11.29 3.24 1.81
N ALA A 2 -11.48 4.51 1.55
CA ALA A 2 -12.58 4.97 0.70
C ALA A 2 -12.33 4.61 -0.76
N THR A 3 -13.43 4.43 -1.50
CA THR A 3 -13.35 4.15 -2.93
C THR A 3 -12.61 5.26 -3.67
N ASP A 4 -12.81 6.51 -3.28
CA ASP A 4 -12.13 7.64 -3.92
C ASP A 4 -10.63 7.56 -3.75
N THR A 5 -10.16 7.10 -2.60
CA THR A 5 -8.73 6.91 -2.35
C THR A 5 -8.17 5.86 -3.29
N LEU A 6 -8.83 4.72 -3.40
CA LEU A 6 -8.39 3.66 -4.29
C LEU A 6 -8.39 4.13 -5.74
N ASP A 7 -9.43 4.85 -6.16
CA ASP A 7 -9.49 5.40 -7.51
C ASP A 7 -8.33 6.35 -7.78
N SER A 8 -7.96 7.19 -6.81
CA SER A 8 -6.83 8.11 -6.96
C SER A 8 -5.53 7.35 -7.17
N LEU A 9 -5.33 6.28 -6.41
CA LEU A 9 -4.13 5.46 -6.55
C LEU A 9 -4.07 4.77 -7.91
N LEU A 10 -5.19 4.24 -8.37
CA LEU A 10 -5.26 3.56 -9.66
C LEU A 10 -5.04 4.51 -10.81
N ARG A 11 -5.57 5.73 -10.72
CA ARG A 11 -5.33 6.74 -11.75
C ARG A 11 -3.85 7.13 -11.80
N ALA A 12 -3.23 7.29 -10.64
CA ALA A 12 -1.82 7.63 -10.59
C ALA A 12 -0.98 6.51 -11.19
N TYR A 13 -1.33 5.26 -10.91
CA TYR A 13 -0.63 4.12 -11.48
C TYR A 13 -0.77 4.10 -13.01
N ALA A 14 -1.97 4.36 -13.52
CA ALA A 14 -2.23 4.34 -14.95
C ALA A 14 -1.52 5.49 -15.68
N ALA A 15 -1.34 6.62 -15.03
CA ALA A 15 -0.78 7.83 -15.65
C ALA A 15 0.74 7.90 -15.55
N THR A 16 1.38 7.05 -14.75
CA THR A 16 2.80 7.16 -14.44
C THR A 16 3.46 5.79 -14.63
N PRO A 17 4.70 5.75 -15.15
CA PRO A 17 5.38 4.47 -15.33
C PRO A 17 5.94 3.87 -14.04
N ALA A 18 5.64 4.42 -12.88
CA ALA A 18 6.10 3.88 -11.62
C ALA A 18 5.59 2.46 -11.39
N GLY A 19 6.42 1.61 -10.83
CA GLY A 19 6.04 0.24 -10.54
C GLY A 19 5.39 0.05 -9.18
N LEU A 20 5.44 1.08 -8.34
CA LEU A 20 4.87 1.04 -6.99
C LEU A 20 4.13 2.34 -6.74
N VAL A 21 2.94 2.25 -6.16
CA VAL A 21 2.15 3.44 -5.80
C VAL A 21 1.63 3.26 -4.39
N ALA A 22 1.82 4.25 -3.53
CA ALA A 22 1.36 4.20 -2.15
C ALA A 22 0.71 5.51 -1.74
N PRO A 23 -0.31 5.47 -0.88
CA PRO A 23 -0.92 6.70 -0.38
C PRO A 23 -0.08 7.30 0.73
N ILE A 24 -0.12 8.63 0.84
CA ILE A 24 0.48 9.36 1.95
C ILE A 24 -0.60 10.18 2.62
N TYR A 25 -0.71 10.06 3.93
CA TYR A 25 -1.60 10.87 4.74
C TYR A 25 -0.79 11.48 5.87
N ASP A 26 -0.88 12.79 6.01
CA ASP A 26 -0.17 13.51 7.08
C ASP A 26 1.32 13.17 7.11
N GLY A 27 1.94 13.09 5.95
CA GLY A 27 3.37 12.81 5.82
C GLY A 27 3.75 11.35 6.04
N ARG A 28 2.79 10.46 6.24
CA ARG A 28 3.06 9.04 6.51
C ARG A 28 2.48 8.16 5.43
N ARG A 29 3.31 7.21 4.98
CA ARG A 29 2.90 6.26 3.95
C ARG A 29 1.94 5.23 4.55
N GLY A 30 0.89 4.91 3.81
CA GLY A 30 -0.12 3.98 4.26
C GLY A 30 -0.45 2.91 3.23
N ASN A 31 -1.63 2.35 3.36
CA ASN A 31 -2.14 1.27 2.52
C ASN A 31 -3.45 1.70 1.86
N PRO A 32 -3.87 1.08 0.77
CA PRO A 32 -3.21 -0.02 0.07
C PRO A 32 -2.04 0.46 -0.77
N VAL A 33 -1.14 -0.46 -1.11
CA VAL A 33 -0.03 -0.20 -2.01
C VAL A 33 -0.32 -0.92 -3.33
N ILE A 34 -0.13 -0.23 -4.44
CA ILE A 34 -0.27 -0.84 -5.75
C ILE A 34 1.12 -1.31 -6.18
N ILE A 35 1.22 -2.58 -6.56
CA ILE A 35 2.49 -3.20 -6.95
C ILE A 35 2.32 -3.72 -8.37
N ASP A 36 3.14 -3.21 -9.30
CA ASP A 36 3.14 -3.68 -10.67
C ASP A 36 3.62 -5.14 -10.71
N ARG A 37 3.09 -5.90 -11.66
CA ARG A 37 3.41 -7.32 -11.76
C ARG A 37 4.89 -7.60 -11.97
N ARG A 38 5.68 -6.63 -12.44
CA ARG A 38 7.12 -6.83 -12.62
C ARG A 38 7.83 -7.09 -11.30
N TYR A 39 7.18 -6.78 -10.16
CA TYR A 39 7.73 -7.03 -8.84
C TYR A 39 7.16 -8.26 -8.16
N PHE A 40 6.25 -9.00 -8.82
CA PHE A 40 5.57 -10.11 -8.16
C PHE A 40 6.53 -11.22 -7.74
N ASP A 41 7.49 -11.59 -8.60
CA ASP A 41 8.43 -12.63 -8.24
C ASP A 41 9.27 -12.25 -7.04
N GLU A 42 9.72 -11.00 -7.01
CA GLU A 42 10.49 -10.49 -5.88
C GLU A 42 9.64 -10.48 -4.61
N LEU A 43 8.39 -10.02 -4.73
CA LEU A 43 7.49 -9.97 -3.60
C LEU A 43 7.25 -11.35 -2.99
N LEU A 44 7.03 -12.34 -3.85
CA LEU A 44 6.77 -13.70 -3.40
C LEU A 44 7.98 -14.35 -2.76
N ALA A 45 9.18 -13.87 -3.06
CA ALA A 45 10.40 -14.38 -2.48
C ALA A 45 10.72 -13.78 -1.11
N LEU A 46 9.98 -12.75 -0.68
CA LEU A 46 10.25 -12.10 0.60
C LEU A 46 9.60 -12.86 1.75
N PRO A 47 10.15 -12.72 2.97
CA PRO A 47 9.55 -13.36 4.14
C PRO A 47 8.14 -12.85 4.40
N VAL A 48 7.30 -13.72 4.93
CA VAL A 48 5.94 -13.35 5.30
C VAL A 48 5.98 -12.26 6.38
N GLY A 49 5.13 -11.28 6.24
CA GLY A 49 5.01 -10.20 7.21
C GLY A 49 5.92 -9.00 6.95
N ALA A 50 6.93 -9.18 6.10
CA ALA A 50 7.85 -8.08 5.78
C ALA A 50 7.68 -7.57 4.35
N ALA A 51 6.93 -8.30 3.53
CA ALA A 51 7.03 -8.19 2.09
C ALA A 51 6.79 -6.80 1.51
N PRO A 52 5.64 -6.13 1.66
CA PRO A 52 5.49 -4.85 0.95
C PRO A 52 6.49 -3.80 1.42
N ARG A 53 6.75 -3.74 2.73
CA ARG A 53 7.64 -2.73 3.29
C ARG A 53 9.06 -2.88 2.75
N VAL A 54 9.54 -4.11 2.68
CA VAL A 54 10.90 -4.39 2.17
C VAL A 54 10.99 -4.03 0.70
N LEU A 55 9.98 -4.41 -0.07
CA LEU A 55 9.94 -4.11 -1.50
C LEU A 55 9.96 -2.61 -1.75
N LEU A 56 9.15 -1.87 -1.01
CA LEU A 56 9.09 -0.41 -1.16
C LEU A 56 10.42 0.25 -0.83
N ALA A 57 11.11 -0.25 0.21
CA ALA A 57 12.40 0.30 0.58
C ALA A 57 13.47 0.01 -0.47
N ARG A 58 13.44 -1.18 -1.06
CA ARG A 58 14.40 -1.55 -2.09
C ARG A 58 14.23 -0.73 -3.37
N HIS A 59 13.00 -0.34 -3.67
CA HIS A 59 12.67 0.31 -4.94
C HIS A 59 12.07 1.69 -4.72
N ALA A 60 12.61 2.43 -3.74
CA ALA A 60 12.10 3.76 -3.42
C ALA A 60 12.14 4.71 -4.61
N GLY A 61 13.08 4.52 -5.53
CA GLY A 61 13.16 5.34 -6.74
C GLY A 61 12.06 5.06 -7.75
N ASP A 62 11.34 3.95 -7.60
CA ASP A 62 10.23 3.58 -8.48
C ASP A 62 8.90 3.65 -7.75
N LEU A 63 8.85 4.33 -6.62
CA LEU A 63 7.66 4.48 -5.80
C LEU A 63 7.07 5.86 -6.01
N LEU A 64 5.81 5.90 -6.43
CA LEU A 64 5.03 7.13 -6.52
C LEU A 64 4.19 7.28 -5.27
N ALA A 65 4.36 8.38 -4.54
CA ALA A 65 3.58 8.68 -3.36
C ALA A 65 2.43 9.60 -3.75
N VAL A 66 1.21 9.25 -3.34
CA VAL A 66 0.00 10.02 -3.67
C VAL A 66 -0.62 10.53 -2.39
N GLU A 67 -0.68 11.85 -2.22
CA GLU A 67 -1.33 12.43 -1.06
C GLU A 67 -2.83 12.20 -1.09
N VAL A 68 -3.38 11.74 0.03
CA VAL A 68 -4.80 11.46 0.16
C VAL A 68 -5.32 12.08 1.45
N GLU A 69 -6.64 12.21 1.55
CA GLU A 69 -7.29 12.78 2.74
C GLU A 69 -7.96 11.73 3.60
N ASP A 70 -7.65 10.47 3.37
CA ASP A 70 -8.29 9.35 4.06
C ASP A 70 -7.33 8.78 5.11
N ALA A 71 -7.57 9.10 6.37
CA ALA A 71 -6.71 8.63 7.45
C ALA A 71 -6.71 7.11 7.60
N ALA A 72 -7.71 6.43 7.04
CA ALA A 72 -7.79 4.97 7.11
C ALA A 72 -6.61 4.28 6.41
N VAL A 73 -5.91 4.99 5.51
CA VAL A 73 -4.72 4.40 4.85
C VAL A 73 -3.62 4.06 5.84
N LEU A 74 -3.63 4.66 7.03
CA LEU A 74 -2.61 4.40 8.04
C LEU A 74 -2.92 3.18 8.90
N ILE A 75 -4.08 2.56 8.72
CA ILE A 75 -4.46 1.40 9.52
C ILE A 75 -3.74 0.17 9.00
N ASP A 76 -3.05 -0.53 9.90
CA ASP A 76 -2.32 -1.73 9.55
C ASP A 76 -3.15 -2.95 9.95
N LEU A 77 -3.83 -3.53 8.97
CA LEU A 77 -4.67 -4.70 9.19
C LEU A 77 -3.89 -6.01 9.19
N ASP A 78 -2.58 -5.95 8.97
CA ASP A 78 -1.74 -7.14 9.02
C ASP A 78 -1.44 -7.58 10.45
N ARG A 79 -1.68 -6.71 11.43
CA ARG A 79 -1.44 -7.05 12.83
C ARG A 79 -2.63 -7.82 13.37
N PRO A 80 -2.39 -9.00 13.93
CA PRO A 80 -3.50 -9.88 14.35
C PRO A 80 -4.47 -9.21 15.33
N GLU A 81 -4.00 -8.48 16.31
CA GLU A 81 -4.88 -7.84 17.28
C GLU A 81 -5.73 -6.77 16.64
N GLU A 82 -5.20 -6.00 15.71
CA GLU A 82 -5.98 -4.99 15.01
C GLU A 82 -7.03 -5.64 14.14
N TYR A 83 -6.62 -6.68 13.43
CA TYR A 83 -7.54 -7.38 12.56
C TYR A 83 -8.70 -7.97 13.34
N ALA A 84 -8.40 -8.61 14.48
CA ALA A 84 -9.42 -9.24 15.29
C ALA A 84 -10.41 -8.21 15.83
N SER A 85 -9.95 -7.02 16.24
CA SER A 85 -10.83 -6.01 16.79
C SER A 85 -11.69 -5.33 15.74
N ARG A 86 -11.29 -5.39 14.47
CA ARG A 86 -12.04 -4.73 13.39
C ARG A 86 -13.00 -5.65 12.68
N ARG A 87 -12.83 -6.95 12.82
CA ARG A 87 -13.71 -7.88 12.15
C ARG A 87 -15.07 -7.86 12.82
N PRO A 88 -16.15 -7.89 12.03
CA PRO A 88 -17.48 -8.08 12.63
C PRO A 88 -17.53 -9.41 13.36
N ALA A 89 -18.32 -9.45 14.40
CA ALA A 89 -18.55 -10.71 15.09
C ALA A 89 -19.11 -11.73 14.12
N ARG A 90 -18.65 -12.92 14.26
CA ARG A 90 -19.09 -14.00 13.38
C ARG A 90 -19.66 -15.13 14.13
#